data_486f5f69b91fba35d508f957ba84610c
#
_entry.id   486f5f69b91fba35d508f957ba84610c
#
_cell.length_a   1.000
_cell.length_b   1.000
_cell.length_c   1.000
_cell.angle_alpha   90.00
_cell.angle_beta   90.00
_cell.angle_gamma   90.00
#
_symmetry.space_group_name_H-M   'P 1'
#
loop_
_entity.id
_entity.type
_entity.pdbx_description
1 polymer ?
#
loop_
_entity_poly.entity_id
_entity_poly.type
_entity_poly.pdbx_seq_one_letter_code
_entity_poly.pdbx_strand_id
1 'polypeptide(L)'
;HALSSSLSDHCPLLLANEDGPKRPKSFRFENHWTKMPGFQKTVKDAWDEESTHSEPYQRLFHKLKTTSQRLRSWSKSLFAKAKIQLHMALEVILHLDLAMDQRVLSQQEYDLRKRLKRKIIAWAGLEKSRKRQNSRITNLREGDANTRYFHLRVNHRRRKNFIHRLKNNSGWITEHNQKEQVIHSHFKNIAKKGPTRNIDINWGIIPTPICDLQELDAAITEEEVKAAVFALPSDKAPGPDGFTGAFFKACWNIIKGDLMSAIC
;
A
#
# COMPACT_ATOMS: atom_id res chain seq x y z
N HIS A 1 -8.27 -21.77 -19.53
CA HIS A 1 -7.00 -22.51 -19.54
C HIS A 1 -6.89 -23.36 -18.29
N ALA A 2 -6.46 -24.62 -18.45
CA ALA A 2 -6.07 -25.49 -17.38
C ALA A 2 -4.66 -25.10 -16.90
N LEU A 3 -4.46 -25.00 -15.58
CA LEU A 3 -3.16 -24.70 -14.98
C LEU A 3 -2.57 -26.00 -14.42
N SER A 4 -1.26 -26.20 -14.59
CA SER A 4 -0.58 -27.33 -13.98
C SER A 4 -0.66 -27.25 -12.44
N SER A 5 -0.95 -28.38 -11.79
CA SER A 5 -0.93 -28.53 -10.34
C SER A 5 0.12 -29.58 -9.99
N SER A 6 1.09 -29.21 -9.17
CA SER A 6 2.13 -30.12 -8.69
C SER A 6 1.80 -30.82 -7.36
N LEU A 7 0.66 -30.50 -6.76
CA LEU A 7 0.31 -30.92 -5.39
C LEU A 7 -1.10 -31.54 -5.28
N SER A 8 -1.84 -31.65 -6.38
CA SER A 8 -3.21 -32.16 -6.39
C SER A 8 -3.51 -32.85 -7.71
N ASP A 9 -4.31 -33.91 -7.67
CA ASP A 9 -4.94 -34.58 -8.81
C ASP A 9 -6.00 -33.70 -9.50
N HIS A 10 -6.38 -32.57 -8.86
CA HIS A 10 -7.28 -31.60 -9.45
C HIS A 10 -6.51 -30.53 -10.23
N CYS A 11 -6.91 -30.35 -11.50
CA CYS A 11 -6.37 -29.30 -12.36
C CYS A 11 -7.15 -27.98 -12.14
N PRO A 12 -6.51 -26.89 -11.65
CA PRO A 12 -7.18 -25.61 -11.54
C PRO A 12 -7.56 -25.07 -12.93
N LEU A 13 -8.81 -24.67 -13.11
CA LEU A 13 -9.27 -24.01 -14.33
C LEU A 13 -9.21 -22.49 -14.15
N LEU A 14 -8.51 -21.81 -15.05
CA LEU A 14 -8.48 -20.35 -15.13
C LEU A 14 -9.45 -19.92 -16.24
N LEU A 15 -10.56 -19.29 -15.83
CA LEU A 15 -11.41 -18.54 -16.74
C LEU A 15 -10.93 -17.10 -16.74
N ALA A 16 -10.24 -16.68 -17.79
CA ALA A 16 -9.77 -15.31 -17.97
C ALA A 16 -10.62 -14.64 -19.07
N ASN A 17 -11.15 -13.46 -18.76
CA ASN A 17 -11.67 -12.55 -19.78
C ASN A 17 -10.53 -11.58 -20.14
N GLU A 18 -10.04 -11.63 -21.37
CA GLU A 18 -8.90 -10.86 -21.85
C GLU A 18 -9.23 -9.40 -22.16
N ASP A 19 -10.51 -9.03 -22.18
CA ASP A 19 -10.98 -7.75 -22.75
C ASP A 19 -11.07 -6.59 -21.75
N GLY A 20 -10.54 -6.73 -20.56
CA GLY A 20 -10.53 -5.64 -19.57
C GLY A 20 -9.28 -4.77 -19.65
N PRO A 21 -9.37 -3.43 -19.80
CA PRO A 21 -8.20 -2.55 -19.75
C PRO A 21 -7.47 -2.76 -18.43
N LYS A 22 -6.18 -3.13 -18.51
CA LYS A 22 -5.30 -3.25 -17.33
C LYS A 22 -5.07 -1.86 -16.75
N ARG A 23 -5.86 -1.49 -15.74
CA ARG A 23 -5.68 -0.21 -15.05
C ARG A 23 -4.31 -0.13 -14.38
N PRO A 24 -3.60 1.00 -14.51
CA PRO A 24 -2.42 1.24 -13.70
C PRO A 24 -2.83 1.20 -12.22
N LYS A 25 -2.19 0.32 -11.46
CA LYS A 25 -2.45 0.21 -10.02
C LYS A 25 -1.87 1.46 -9.35
N SER A 26 -2.71 2.21 -8.62
CA SER A 26 -2.24 3.29 -7.76
C SER A 26 -1.17 2.78 -6.78
N PHE A 27 -0.23 3.63 -6.41
CA PHE A 27 0.76 3.29 -5.40
C PHE A 27 0.08 3.03 -4.06
N ARG A 28 0.55 2.05 -3.33
CA ARG A 28 0.16 1.78 -1.94
C ARG A 28 1.37 1.25 -1.21
N PHE A 29 1.75 1.95 -0.15
CA PHE A 29 2.83 1.53 0.72
C PHE A 29 2.47 0.23 1.44
N GLU A 30 3.39 -0.72 1.45
CA GLU A 30 3.21 -2.00 2.14
C GLU A 30 4.05 -1.97 3.43
N ASN A 31 3.39 -2.03 4.58
CA ASN A 31 4.02 -1.81 5.89
C ASN A 31 5.20 -2.75 6.19
N HIS A 32 5.21 -3.95 5.63
CA HIS A 32 6.32 -4.88 5.80
C HIS A 32 7.63 -4.42 5.14
N TRP A 33 7.58 -3.46 4.19
CA TRP A 33 8.78 -2.91 3.54
C TRP A 33 9.73 -2.25 4.54
N THR A 34 9.20 -1.67 5.62
CA THR A 34 10.02 -1.04 6.67
C THR A 34 11.02 -2.00 7.32
N LYS A 35 10.73 -3.31 7.26
CA LYS A 35 11.59 -4.38 7.82
C LYS A 35 12.50 -5.03 6.77
N MET A 36 12.39 -4.64 5.50
CA MET A 36 13.15 -5.26 4.42
C MET A 36 14.52 -4.59 4.24
N PRO A 37 15.56 -5.39 3.91
CA PRO A 37 16.87 -4.83 3.64
C PRO A 37 16.84 -3.87 2.44
N GLY A 38 17.55 -2.74 2.55
CA GLY A 38 17.63 -1.73 1.50
C GLY A 38 16.47 -0.72 1.49
N PHE A 39 15.43 -0.90 2.30
CA PHE A 39 14.31 0.04 2.37
C PHE A 39 14.75 1.46 2.70
N GLN A 40 15.44 1.65 3.84
CA GLN A 40 15.89 2.96 4.30
C GLN A 40 16.82 3.65 3.29
N LYS A 41 17.73 2.86 2.67
CA LYS A 41 18.60 3.37 1.62
C LYS A 41 17.81 3.86 0.42
N THR A 42 16.86 3.04 -0.07
CA THR A 42 16.02 3.41 -1.22
C THR A 42 15.21 4.68 -0.97
N VAL A 43 14.68 4.84 0.26
CA VAL A 43 13.94 6.05 0.63
C VAL A 43 14.89 7.25 0.68
N LYS A 44 16.05 7.11 1.32
CA LYS A 44 17.03 8.18 1.43
C LYS A 44 17.53 8.62 0.06
N ASP A 45 17.96 7.69 -0.78
CA ASP A 45 18.45 7.97 -2.13
C ASP A 45 17.39 8.72 -2.98
N ALA A 46 16.12 8.32 -2.86
CA ALA A 46 15.01 8.98 -3.55
C ALA A 46 14.65 10.36 -2.96
N TRP A 47 14.85 10.54 -1.65
CA TRP A 47 14.55 11.79 -0.95
C TRP A 47 15.62 12.86 -1.17
N ASP A 48 16.86 12.43 -1.32
CA ASP A 48 18.02 13.28 -1.58
C ASP A 48 18.12 13.72 -3.05
N GLU A 49 17.26 13.17 -3.96
CA GLU A 49 17.18 13.66 -5.34
C GLU A 49 16.75 15.14 -5.35
N GLU A 50 17.43 15.95 -6.16
CA GLU A 50 17.14 17.36 -6.29
C GLU A 50 15.71 17.61 -6.76
N SER A 51 15.02 18.53 -6.11
CA SER A 51 13.70 19.00 -6.53
C SER A 51 13.83 20.41 -7.10
N THR A 52 13.29 20.60 -8.28
CA THR A 52 13.23 21.92 -8.95
C THR A 52 12.17 22.85 -8.37
N HIS A 53 11.36 22.36 -7.43
CA HIS A 53 10.27 23.14 -6.83
C HIS A 53 10.78 23.99 -5.66
N SER A 54 10.60 25.30 -5.76
CA SER A 54 10.97 26.27 -4.72
C SER A 54 9.96 26.29 -3.55
N GLU A 55 8.69 26.06 -3.87
CA GLU A 55 7.59 26.09 -2.90
C GLU A 55 7.63 24.80 -2.05
N PRO A 56 7.62 24.91 -0.68
CA PRO A 56 7.83 23.77 0.21
C PRO A 56 6.82 22.63 0.05
N TYR A 57 5.53 22.96 -0.11
CA TYR A 57 4.49 21.96 -0.28
C TYR A 57 4.63 21.18 -1.60
N GLN A 58 4.96 21.88 -2.70
CA GLN A 58 5.18 21.25 -4.00
C GLN A 58 6.44 20.37 -3.98
N ARG A 59 7.49 20.83 -3.29
CA ARG A 59 8.71 20.06 -3.07
C ARG A 59 8.43 18.77 -2.30
N LEU A 60 7.71 18.84 -1.19
CA LEU A 60 7.30 17.68 -0.41
C LEU A 60 6.49 16.69 -1.25
N PHE A 61 5.49 17.18 -1.99
CA PHE A 61 4.68 16.35 -2.88
C PHE A 61 5.51 15.66 -3.96
N HIS A 62 6.44 16.38 -4.58
CA HIS A 62 7.35 15.83 -5.58
C HIS A 62 8.25 14.74 -4.99
N LYS A 63 8.86 14.97 -3.84
CA LYS A 63 9.69 13.99 -3.14
C LYS A 63 8.91 12.73 -2.75
N LEU A 64 7.69 12.86 -2.25
CA LEU A 64 6.80 11.73 -1.99
C LEU A 64 6.50 10.95 -3.28
N LYS A 65 6.19 11.63 -4.38
CA LYS A 65 5.93 11.01 -5.69
C LYS A 65 7.15 10.23 -6.19
N THR A 66 8.33 10.83 -6.16
CA THR A 66 9.60 10.19 -6.56
C THR A 66 9.90 8.97 -5.69
N THR A 67 9.76 9.11 -4.37
CA THR A 67 9.93 8.01 -3.41
C THR A 67 8.95 6.86 -3.71
N SER A 68 7.70 7.17 -4.04
CA SER A 68 6.71 6.15 -4.39
C SER A 68 7.09 5.35 -5.63
N GLN A 69 7.66 6.01 -6.65
CA GLN A 69 8.13 5.38 -7.87
C GLN A 69 9.36 4.49 -7.62
N ARG A 70 10.33 4.98 -6.85
CA ARG A 70 11.54 4.23 -6.47
C ARG A 70 11.19 3.00 -5.64
N LEU A 71 10.33 3.15 -4.64
CA LEU A 71 9.86 2.03 -3.82
C LEU A 71 9.09 0.98 -4.63
N ARG A 72 8.28 1.41 -5.59
CA ARG A 72 7.57 0.49 -6.50
C ARG A 72 8.54 -0.33 -7.34
N SER A 73 9.57 0.31 -7.92
CA SER A 73 10.60 -0.36 -8.70
C SER A 73 11.44 -1.31 -7.83
N TRP A 74 11.90 -0.82 -6.68
CA TRP A 74 12.68 -1.59 -5.71
C TRP A 74 11.90 -2.84 -5.24
N SER A 75 10.65 -2.68 -4.82
CA SER A 75 9.84 -3.79 -4.36
C SER A 75 9.59 -4.82 -5.46
N LYS A 76 9.30 -4.37 -6.69
CA LYS A 76 9.11 -5.26 -7.84
C LYS A 76 10.35 -6.12 -8.10
N SER A 77 11.54 -5.52 -8.08
CA SER A 77 12.81 -6.23 -8.24
C SER A 77 13.06 -7.23 -7.11
N LEU A 78 12.83 -6.80 -5.86
CA LEU A 78 13.02 -7.62 -4.67
C LEU A 78 12.10 -8.87 -4.70
N PHE A 79 10.82 -8.68 -5.00
CA PHE A 79 9.85 -9.78 -5.04
C PHE A 79 10.04 -10.70 -6.25
N ALA A 80 10.48 -10.18 -7.40
CA ALA A 80 10.81 -11.03 -8.54
C ALA A 80 11.97 -11.98 -8.21
N LYS A 81 13.05 -11.46 -7.63
CA LYS A 81 14.19 -12.26 -7.18
C LYS A 81 13.79 -13.30 -6.12
N ALA A 82 13.02 -12.87 -5.12
CA ALA A 82 12.60 -13.75 -4.05
C ALA A 82 11.66 -14.86 -4.55
N LYS A 83 10.81 -14.60 -5.53
CA LYS A 83 9.95 -15.63 -6.14
C LYS A 83 10.78 -16.70 -6.85
N ILE A 84 11.80 -16.29 -7.60
CA ILE A 84 12.73 -17.24 -8.27
C ILE A 84 13.45 -18.07 -7.22
N GLN A 85 14.00 -17.43 -6.18
CA GLN A 85 14.68 -18.14 -5.10
C GLN A 85 13.77 -19.12 -4.35
N LEU A 86 12.48 -18.79 -4.20
CA LEU A 86 11.48 -19.66 -3.61
C LEU A 86 11.28 -20.91 -4.46
N HIS A 87 11.11 -20.75 -5.77
CA HIS A 87 10.95 -21.90 -6.68
C HIS A 87 12.18 -22.79 -6.65
N MET A 88 13.39 -22.21 -6.73
CA MET A 88 14.63 -22.97 -6.61
C MET A 88 14.73 -23.72 -5.27
N ALA A 89 14.36 -23.06 -4.16
CA ALA A 89 14.37 -23.68 -2.86
C ALA A 89 13.40 -24.86 -2.74
N LEU A 90 12.20 -24.74 -3.33
CA LEU A 90 11.23 -25.84 -3.35
C LEU A 90 11.73 -27.02 -4.16
N GLU A 91 12.36 -26.78 -5.32
CA GLU A 91 12.94 -27.80 -6.17
C GLU A 91 14.08 -28.54 -5.45
N VAL A 92 15.00 -27.80 -4.82
CA VAL A 92 16.10 -28.42 -4.05
C VAL A 92 15.54 -29.24 -2.87
N ILE A 93 14.51 -28.76 -2.17
CA ILE A 93 13.89 -29.53 -1.08
C ILE A 93 13.26 -30.83 -1.63
N LEU A 94 12.57 -30.75 -2.77
CA LEU A 94 11.99 -31.94 -3.41
C LEU A 94 13.07 -32.99 -3.72
N HIS A 95 14.19 -32.58 -4.30
CA HIS A 95 15.31 -33.51 -4.56
C HIS A 95 15.92 -34.10 -3.29
N LEU A 96 16.03 -33.29 -2.22
CA LEU A 96 16.49 -33.78 -0.93
C LEU A 96 15.50 -34.76 -0.27
N ASP A 97 14.20 -34.49 -0.42
CA ASP A 97 13.14 -35.38 0.10
C ASP A 97 13.14 -36.72 -0.67
N LEU A 98 13.30 -36.72 -2.01
CA LEU A 98 13.46 -37.94 -2.80
C LEU A 98 14.74 -38.72 -2.44
N ALA A 99 15.83 -38.01 -2.16
CA ALA A 99 17.07 -38.66 -1.70
C ALA A 99 16.89 -39.29 -0.33
N MET A 100 16.10 -38.73 0.59
CA MET A 100 15.78 -39.29 1.89
C MET A 100 15.03 -40.63 1.79
N ASP A 101 14.25 -40.85 0.74
CA ASP A 101 13.57 -42.13 0.53
C ASP A 101 14.52 -43.26 0.13
N GLN A 102 15.72 -42.92 -0.38
CA GLN A 102 16.70 -43.87 -0.90
C GLN A 102 17.92 -44.02 0.02
N ARG A 103 18.30 -42.99 0.77
CA ARG A 103 19.48 -42.97 1.66
C ARG A 103 19.36 -41.97 2.79
N VAL A 104 20.17 -42.11 3.80
CA VAL A 104 20.31 -41.09 4.86
C VAL A 104 21.01 -39.86 4.27
N LEU A 105 20.48 -38.67 4.55
CA LEU A 105 21.12 -37.41 4.17
C LEU A 105 22.39 -37.17 4.99
N SER A 106 23.39 -36.61 4.34
CA SER A 106 24.56 -36.06 5.05
C SER A 106 24.15 -34.88 5.94
N GLN A 107 24.97 -34.57 6.94
CA GLN A 107 24.72 -33.44 7.84
C GLN A 107 24.58 -32.12 7.05
N GLN A 108 25.38 -31.91 6.00
CA GLN A 108 25.33 -30.72 5.15
C GLN A 108 24.02 -30.61 4.36
N GLU A 109 23.52 -31.72 3.83
CA GLU A 109 22.23 -31.78 3.11
C GLU A 109 21.06 -31.52 4.07
N TYR A 110 21.11 -32.09 5.27
CA TYR A 110 20.11 -31.85 6.31
C TYR A 110 20.07 -30.37 6.72
N ASP A 111 21.23 -29.75 6.94
CA ASP A 111 21.32 -28.32 7.29
C ASP A 111 20.88 -27.42 6.15
N LEU A 112 21.20 -27.76 4.89
CA LEU A 112 20.69 -27.05 3.71
C LEU A 112 19.16 -27.10 3.67
N ARG A 113 18.58 -28.30 3.78
CA ARG A 113 17.12 -28.50 3.80
C ARG A 113 16.45 -27.65 4.89
N LYS A 114 17.01 -27.66 6.10
CA LYS A 114 16.53 -26.88 7.24
C LYS A 114 16.58 -25.37 6.97
N ARG A 115 17.67 -24.88 6.37
CA ARG A 115 17.81 -23.46 5.97
C ARG A 115 16.79 -23.05 4.90
N LEU A 116 16.60 -23.90 3.89
CA LEU A 116 15.65 -23.63 2.81
C LEU A 116 14.21 -23.62 3.34
N LYS A 117 13.82 -24.56 4.19
CA LYS A 117 12.50 -24.57 4.85
C LYS A 117 12.24 -23.28 5.65
N ARG A 118 13.23 -22.77 6.40
CA ARG A 118 13.08 -21.50 7.13
C ARG A 118 12.85 -20.32 6.15
N LYS A 119 13.58 -20.27 5.02
CA LYS A 119 13.36 -19.22 3.99
C LYS A 119 11.96 -19.27 3.41
N ILE A 120 11.43 -20.46 3.13
CA ILE A 120 10.06 -20.63 2.60
C ILE A 120 9.02 -20.15 3.62
N ILE A 121 9.18 -20.50 4.90
CA ILE A 121 8.28 -20.06 5.97
C ILE A 121 8.31 -18.54 6.13
N ALA A 122 9.51 -17.94 6.10
CA ALA A 122 9.65 -16.48 6.17
C ALA A 122 8.96 -15.80 4.98
N TRP A 123 9.11 -16.33 3.77
CA TRP A 123 8.42 -15.84 2.58
C TRP A 123 6.90 -15.95 2.69
N ALA A 124 6.39 -17.08 3.15
CA ALA A 124 4.96 -17.28 3.38
C ALA A 124 4.41 -16.27 4.40
N GLY A 125 5.18 -15.95 5.45
CA GLY A 125 4.85 -14.92 6.41
C GLY A 125 4.74 -13.53 5.80
N LEU A 126 5.65 -13.17 4.89
CA LEU A 126 5.61 -11.89 4.16
C LEU A 126 4.37 -11.81 3.24
N GLU A 127 4.09 -12.88 2.49
CA GLU A 127 2.90 -12.95 1.64
C GLU A 127 1.61 -12.83 2.47
N LYS A 128 1.54 -13.50 3.61
CA LYS A 128 0.41 -13.39 4.56
C LYS A 128 0.24 -11.95 5.04
N SER A 129 1.31 -11.29 5.46
CA SER A 129 1.29 -9.89 5.91
C SER A 129 0.78 -8.94 4.81
N ARG A 130 1.28 -9.11 3.58
CA ARG A 130 0.83 -8.36 2.41
C ARG A 130 -0.66 -8.54 2.12
N LYS A 131 -1.14 -9.79 2.16
CA LYS A 131 -2.56 -10.10 1.91
C LYS A 131 -3.45 -9.56 3.01
N ARG A 132 -3.01 -9.63 4.28
CA ARG A 132 -3.71 -9.05 5.43
C ARG A 132 -3.88 -7.54 5.24
N GLN A 133 -2.82 -6.80 4.95
CA GLN A 133 -2.88 -5.36 4.70
C GLN A 133 -3.82 -5.02 3.53
N ASN A 134 -3.75 -5.76 2.43
CA ASN A 134 -4.63 -5.55 1.28
C ASN A 134 -6.11 -5.85 1.59
N SER A 135 -6.39 -6.76 2.50
CA SER A 135 -7.75 -7.12 2.92
C SER A 135 -8.37 -6.06 3.84
N ARG A 136 -7.56 -5.23 4.51
CA ARG A 136 -7.96 -4.26 5.54
C ARG A 136 -8.70 -4.89 6.73
N ILE A 137 -8.41 -6.14 7.03
CA ILE A 137 -8.97 -6.83 8.17
C ILE A 137 -7.98 -6.75 9.31
N THR A 138 -8.33 -5.99 10.35
CA THR A 138 -7.50 -5.81 11.53
C THR A 138 -7.89 -6.75 12.68
N ASN A 139 -9.13 -7.27 12.66
CA ASN A 139 -9.70 -7.99 13.80
C ASN A 139 -9.38 -9.48 13.85
N LEU A 140 -8.77 -10.05 12.81
CA LEU A 140 -8.32 -11.45 12.84
C LEU A 140 -6.97 -11.53 13.54
N ARG A 141 -6.98 -11.95 14.79
CA ARG A 141 -5.77 -12.29 15.54
C ARG A 141 -5.03 -13.45 14.89
N GLU A 142 -3.76 -13.53 15.15
CA GLU A 142 -2.68 -14.21 14.39
C GLU A 142 -2.74 -15.74 14.34
N GLY A 143 -3.82 -16.40 14.68
CA GLY A 143 -3.87 -17.87 14.78
C GLY A 143 -4.18 -18.60 13.48
N ASP A 144 -4.91 -18.01 12.55
CA ASP A 144 -5.39 -18.73 11.38
C ASP A 144 -4.68 -18.28 10.10
N ALA A 145 -4.02 -19.24 9.44
CA ALA A 145 -3.32 -19.06 8.16
C ALA A 145 -4.26 -18.94 6.97
N ASN A 146 -5.50 -18.46 7.13
CA ASN A 146 -6.51 -18.46 6.09
C ASN A 146 -6.25 -17.40 4.99
N THR A 147 -5.21 -17.61 4.21
CA THR A 147 -4.89 -16.80 3.02
C THR A 147 -6.05 -16.77 2.03
N ARG A 148 -6.84 -17.88 1.94
CA ARG A 148 -8.04 -17.97 1.11
C ARG A 148 -9.09 -16.95 1.51
N TYR A 149 -9.34 -16.76 2.81
CA TYR A 149 -10.26 -15.76 3.31
C TYR A 149 -9.84 -14.34 2.92
N PHE A 150 -8.57 -13.99 3.08
CA PHE A 150 -8.06 -12.68 2.67
C PHE A 150 -8.19 -12.46 1.15
N HIS A 151 -7.93 -13.47 0.35
CA HIS A 151 -8.13 -13.41 -1.10
C HIS A 151 -9.60 -13.19 -1.47
N LEU A 152 -10.52 -13.91 -0.84
CA LEU A 152 -11.96 -13.76 -1.07
C LEU A 152 -12.42 -12.35 -0.72
N ARG A 153 -11.98 -11.79 0.41
CA ARG A 153 -12.33 -10.42 0.83
C ARG A 153 -11.78 -9.35 -0.12
N VAL A 154 -10.54 -9.49 -0.57
CA VAL A 154 -9.95 -8.57 -1.57
C VAL A 154 -10.73 -8.61 -2.87
N ASN A 155 -11.05 -9.81 -3.37
CA ASN A 155 -11.77 -9.99 -4.62
C ASN A 155 -13.22 -9.51 -4.52
N HIS A 156 -13.90 -9.78 -3.40
CA HIS A 156 -15.25 -9.28 -3.15
C HIS A 156 -15.28 -7.74 -3.17
N ARG A 157 -14.36 -7.08 -2.47
CA ARG A 157 -14.27 -5.61 -2.50
C ARG A 157 -13.97 -5.06 -3.88
N ARG A 158 -13.09 -5.70 -4.64
CA ARG A 158 -12.81 -5.28 -6.02
C ARG A 158 -14.08 -5.36 -6.88
N ARG A 159 -14.85 -6.44 -6.76
CA ARG A 159 -16.13 -6.60 -7.49
C ARG A 159 -17.15 -5.56 -7.05
N LYS A 160 -17.33 -5.35 -5.73
CA LYS A 160 -18.27 -4.37 -5.18
C LYS A 160 -17.93 -2.94 -5.61
N ASN A 161 -16.66 -2.58 -5.65
CA ASN A 161 -16.21 -1.23 -6.00
C ASN A 161 -16.02 -1.02 -7.51
N PHE A 162 -16.23 -2.05 -8.32
CA PHE A 162 -16.09 -1.91 -9.76
C PHE A 162 -17.36 -1.33 -10.37
N ILE A 163 -17.22 -0.16 -11.00
CA ILE A 163 -18.32 0.50 -11.71
C ILE A 163 -18.36 -0.02 -13.15
N HIS A 164 -19.27 -0.96 -13.41
CA HIS A 164 -19.43 -1.54 -14.74
C HIS A 164 -19.92 -0.53 -15.75
N ARG A 165 -20.95 0.22 -15.38
CA ARG A 165 -21.60 1.21 -16.24
C ARG A 165 -22.12 2.37 -15.39
N LEU A 166 -22.16 3.55 -15.95
CA LEU A 166 -22.82 4.73 -15.41
C LEU A 166 -23.99 5.11 -16.33
N LYS A 167 -25.07 5.59 -15.74
CA LYS A 167 -26.19 6.17 -16.51
C LYS A 167 -26.09 7.69 -16.42
N ASN A 168 -26.12 8.36 -17.56
CA ASN A 168 -26.30 9.80 -17.66
C ASN A 168 -27.56 10.10 -18.48
N ASN A 169 -27.81 11.37 -18.77
CA ASN A 169 -28.96 11.81 -19.55
C ASN A 169 -28.94 11.29 -21.01
N SER A 170 -27.77 10.94 -21.54
CA SER A 170 -27.58 10.45 -22.91
C SER A 170 -27.60 8.91 -22.99
N GLY A 171 -27.69 8.18 -21.86
CA GLY A 171 -27.73 6.71 -21.83
C GLY A 171 -26.70 6.08 -20.93
N TRP A 172 -26.34 4.82 -21.27
CA TRP A 172 -25.37 4.05 -20.51
C TRP A 172 -23.95 4.26 -21.02
N ILE A 173 -23.03 4.59 -20.11
CA ILE A 173 -21.60 4.75 -20.35
C ILE A 173 -20.88 3.54 -19.81
N THR A 174 -20.21 2.80 -20.68
CA THR A 174 -19.42 1.60 -20.36
C THR A 174 -17.93 1.87 -20.49
N GLU A 175 -17.54 2.78 -21.38
CA GLU A 175 -16.15 3.14 -21.65
C GLU A 175 -15.50 3.78 -20.42
N HIS A 176 -14.27 3.32 -20.09
CA HIS A 176 -13.61 3.73 -18.84
C HIS A 176 -13.30 5.22 -18.79
N ASN A 177 -12.72 5.77 -19.86
CA ASN A 177 -12.33 7.18 -19.92
C ASN A 177 -13.55 8.11 -19.84
N GLN A 178 -14.66 7.73 -20.48
CA GLN A 178 -15.90 8.48 -20.41
C GLN A 178 -16.50 8.45 -18.98
N LYS A 179 -16.47 7.29 -18.31
CA LYS A 179 -16.90 7.18 -16.90
C LYS A 179 -16.07 8.09 -16.00
N GLU A 180 -14.74 8.10 -16.19
CA GLU A 180 -13.82 8.94 -15.42
C GLU A 180 -14.13 10.42 -15.60
N GLN A 181 -14.32 10.87 -16.85
CA GLN A 181 -14.69 12.26 -17.15
C GLN A 181 -16.01 12.68 -16.50
N VAL A 182 -17.04 11.83 -16.56
CA VAL A 182 -18.35 12.12 -15.96
C VAL A 182 -18.23 12.20 -14.44
N ILE A 183 -17.54 11.26 -13.81
CA ILE A 183 -17.31 11.26 -12.36
C ILE A 183 -16.51 12.51 -11.94
N HIS A 184 -15.41 12.79 -12.63
CA HIS A 184 -14.58 13.97 -12.35
C HIS A 184 -15.37 15.27 -12.48
N SER A 185 -16.13 15.44 -13.57
CA SER A 185 -16.94 16.63 -13.81
C SER A 185 -18.01 16.81 -12.74
N HIS A 186 -18.66 15.72 -12.33
CA HIS A 186 -19.66 15.75 -11.26
C HIS A 186 -19.06 16.27 -9.95
N PHE A 187 -17.98 15.66 -9.47
CA PHE A 187 -17.35 16.08 -8.22
C PHE A 187 -16.71 17.47 -8.32
N LYS A 188 -16.14 17.83 -9.46
CA LYS A 188 -15.62 19.17 -9.69
C LYS A 188 -16.73 20.22 -9.59
N ASN A 189 -17.93 19.92 -10.10
CA ASN A 189 -19.07 20.84 -9.99
C ASN A 189 -19.59 20.96 -8.55
N ILE A 190 -19.61 19.87 -7.80
CA ILE A 190 -19.98 19.90 -6.37
C ILE A 190 -18.94 20.69 -5.54
N ALA A 191 -17.65 20.52 -5.85
CA ALA A 191 -16.56 21.18 -5.13
C ALA A 191 -16.34 22.64 -5.55
N LYS A 192 -17.02 23.13 -6.59
CA LYS A 192 -16.97 24.55 -6.94
C LYS A 192 -17.54 25.38 -5.79
N LYS A 193 -16.90 26.54 -5.58
CA LYS A 193 -17.41 27.55 -4.66
C LYS A 193 -18.85 27.88 -5.06
N GLY A 194 -19.78 27.60 -4.18
CA GLY A 194 -21.19 27.91 -4.40
C GLY A 194 -21.40 29.43 -4.58
N PRO A 195 -22.56 29.88 -5.08
CA PRO A 195 -22.88 31.29 -5.13
C PRO A 195 -22.72 31.88 -3.73
N THR A 196 -22.21 33.12 -3.68
CA THR A 196 -22.03 33.85 -2.41
C THR A 196 -23.39 33.89 -1.71
N ARG A 197 -23.49 33.21 -0.58
CA ARG A 197 -24.72 33.24 0.21
C ARG A 197 -24.75 34.56 0.95
N ASN A 198 -25.77 35.36 0.72
CA ASN A 198 -26.04 36.58 1.51
C ASN A 198 -26.70 36.26 2.86
N ILE A 199 -26.46 35.08 3.39
CA ILE A 199 -26.95 34.69 4.72
C ILE A 199 -25.75 34.81 5.64
N ASP A 200 -25.82 35.75 6.54
CA ASP A 200 -24.84 35.91 7.62
C ASP A 200 -25.38 35.28 8.89
N ILE A 201 -24.47 34.66 9.64
CA ILE A 201 -24.81 34.08 10.94
C ILE A 201 -24.67 35.21 11.97
N ASN A 202 -25.73 35.46 12.73
CA ASN A 202 -25.62 36.38 13.86
C ASN A 202 -24.82 35.72 14.98
N TRP A 203 -23.51 35.95 14.96
CA TRP A 203 -22.56 35.40 15.94
C TRP A 203 -22.85 35.82 17.37
N GLY A 204 -23.54 36.95 17.59
CA GLY A 204 -23.92 37.45 18.91
C GLY A 204 -24.96 36.60 19.65
N ILE A 205 -25.67 35.70 18.94
CA ILE A 205 -26.63 34.76 19.52
C ILE A 205 -25.97 33.45 19.96
N ILE A 206 -24.77 33.14 19.43
CA ILE A 206 -24.06 31.92 19.76
C ILE A 206 -23.23 32.17 21.00
N PRO A 207 -23.50 31.47 22.14
CA PRO A 207 -22.68 31.62 23.33
C PRO A 207 -21.29 31.06 23.00
N THR A 208 -20.33 31.94 22.78
CA THR A 208 -18.92 31.59 22.63
C THR A 208 -18.32 31.48 24.01
N PRO A 209 -17.83 30.30 24.46
CA PRO A 209 -17.05 30.23 25.68
C PRO A 209 -15.83 31.13 25.54
N ILE A 210 -15.52 31.89 26.60
CA ILE A 210 -14.29 32.67 26.66
C ILE A 210 -13.14 31.66 26.84
N CYS A 211 -12.55 31.25 25.71
CA CYS A 211 -11.37 30.38 25.68
C CYS A 211 -10.16 31.26 25.41
N ASP A 212 -9.10 31.07 26.16
CA ASP A 212 -7.80 31.63 25.82
C ASP A 212 -7.26 30.80 24.63
N LEU A 213 -7.16 31.45 23.48
CA LEU A 213 -6.68 30.83 22.23
C LEU A 213 -5.25 31.23 21.90
N GLN A 214 -4.53 31.91 22.80
CA GLN A 214 -3.16 32.39 22.56
C GLN A 214 -2.21 31.24 22.23
N GLU A 215 -2.42 30.06 22.80
CA GLU A 215 -1.63 28.86 22.46
C GLU A 215 -1.80 28.41 21.01
N LEU A 216 -2.93 28.73 20.33
CA LEU A 216 -3.15 28.36 18.93
C LEU A 216 -2.35 29.23 17.95
N ASP A 217 -1.93 30.41 18.36
CA ASP A 217 -1.10 31.34 17.58
C ASP A 217 0.41 31.06 17.75
N ALA A 218 0.77 30.11 18.62
CA ALA A 218 2.16 29.73 18.83
C ALA A 218 2.72 29.03 17.58
N ALA A 219 4.03 29.24 17.31
CA ALA A 219 4.70 28.58 16.21
C ALA A 219 4.69 27.06 16.41
N ILE A 220 4.33 26.32 15.36
CA ILE A 220 4.28 24.85 15.39
C ILE A 220 5.71 24.30 15.58
N THR A 221 5.88 23.42 16.58
CA THR A 221 7.18 22.83 16.92
C THR A 221 7.41 21.47 16.23
N GLU A 222 8.69 21.06 16.10
CA GLU A 222 9.03 19.71 15.57
C GLU A 222 8.43 18.61 16.46
N GLU A 223 8.38 18.84 17.78
CA GLU A 223 7.82 17.90 18.76
C GLU A 223 6.33 17.67 18.55
N GLU A 224 5.56 18.71 18.28
CA GLU A 224 4.13 18.62 17.98
C GLU A 224 3.87 17.86 16.68
N VAL A 225 4.58 18.20 15.61
CA VAL A 225 4.46 17.51 14.33
C VAL A 225 4.86 16.05 14.47
N LYS A 226 5.95 15.77 15.19
CA LYS A 226 6.39 14.41 15.48
C LYS A 226 5.34 13.64 16.28
N ALA A 227 4.79 14.24 17.33
CA ALA A 227 3.74 13.62 18.13
C ALA A 227 2.51 13.28 17.27
N ALA A 228 2.07 14.21 16.43
CA ALA A 228 0.97 14.00 15.49
C ALA A 228 1.25 12.86 14.50
N VAL A 229 2.45 12.82 13.90
CA VAL A 229 2.87 11.73 12.98
C VAL A 229 2.92 10.39 13.71
N PHE A 230 3.44 10.35 14.94
CA PHE A 230 3.53 9.10 15.70
C PHE A 230 2.19 8.66 16.29
N ALA A 231 1.21 9.54 16.41
CA ALA A 231 -0.17 9.20 16.73
C ALA A 231 -0.93 8.58 15.54
N LEU A 232 -0.47 8.78 14.29
CA LEU A 232 -1.13 8.19 13.12
C LEU A 232 -1.21 6.66 13.24
N PRO A 233 -2.34 6.03 12.94
CA PRO A 233 -2.43 4.57 12.87
C PRO A 233 -1.57 4.02 11.73
N SER A 234 -0.73 3.04 12.01
CA SER A 234 0.21 2.47 11.03
C SER A 234 -0.45 1.68 9.90
N ASP A 235 -1.62 1.12 10.14
CA ASP A 235 -2.31 0.14 9.28
C ASP A 235 -3.61 0.66 8.65
N LYS A 236 -3.96 1.93 8.88
CA LYS A 236 -5.10 2.55 8.23
C LYS A 236 -4.85 2.81 6.74
N ALA A 237 -5.94 3.07 6.03
CA ALA A 237 -5.91 3.35 4.61
C ALA A 237 -4.97 4.52 4.30
N PRO A 238 -4.08 4.38 3.30
CA PRO A 238 -3.24 5.47 2.86
C PRO A 238 -4.08 6.63 2.28
N GLY A 239 -3.54 7.83 2.35
CA GLY A 239 -4.04 9.00 1.66
C GLY A 239 -3.92 8.88 0.12
N PRO A 240 -4.19 9.96 -0.61
CA PRO A 240 -4.05 10.00 -2.07
C PRO A 240 -2.61 9.78 -2.55
N ASP A 241 -1.62 10.10 -1.74
CA ASP A 241 -0.20 9.86 -1.95
C ASP A 241 0.19 8.37 -1.90
N GLY A 242 -0.67 7.55 -1.29
CA GLY A 242 -0.48 6.10 -1.15
C GLY A 242 0.39 5.66 0.01
N PHE A 243 0.87 6.57 0.85
CA PHE A 243 1.66 6.27 2.05
C PHE A 243 0.76 6.05 3.28
N THR A 244 1.22 5.23 4.21
CA THR A 244 0.55 4.95 5.49
C THR A 244 1.29 5.62 6.63
N GLY A 245 0.67 5.74 7.81
CA GLY A 245 1.35 6.23 9.01
C GLY A 245 2.64 5.45 9.34
N ALA A 246 2.72 4.17 8.95
CA ALA A 246 3.95 3.38 9.12
C ALA A 246 5.15 3.94 8.33
N PHE A 247 4.94 4.47 7.13
CA PHE A 247 5.98 5.11 6.34
C PHE A 247 6.53 6.35 7.04
N PHE A 248 5.65 7.28 7.40
CA PHE A 248 6.05 8.54 8.03
C PHE A 248 6.82 8.31 9.33
N LYS A 249 6.38 7.33 10.16
CA LYS A 249 7.09 6.94 11.39
C LYS A 249 8.47 6.35 11.09
N ALA A 250 8.55 5.41 10.17
CA ALA A 250 9.80 4.71 9.85
C ALA A 250 10.83 5.60 9.17
N CYS A 251 10.39 6.64 8.46
CA CYS A 251 11.24 7.54 7.69
C CYS A 251 11.36 8.94 8.31
N TRP A 252 10.90 9.14 9.54
CA TRP A 252 10.88 10.45 10.20
C TRP A 252 12.18 11.22 10.05
N ASN A 253 13.31 10.60 10.35
CA ASN A 253 14.61 11.25 10.30
C ASN A 253 15.04 11.71 8.89
N ILE A 254 14.45 11.10 7.85
CA ILE A 254 14.73 11.46 6.46
C ILE A 254 13.83 12.62 6.01
N ILE A 255 12.55 12.58 6.40
CA ILE A 255 11.51 13.42 5.82
C ILE A 255 11.21 14.68 6.63
N LYS A 256 11.60 14.73 7.92
CA LYS A 256 11.16 15.76 8.86
C LYS A 256 11.43 17.18 8.40
N GLY A 257 12.57 17.44 7.77
CA GLY A 257 12.95 18.78 7.32
C GLY A 257 12.01 19.34 6.26
N ASP A 258 11.70 18.56 5.23
CA ASP A 258 10.75 18.99 4.20
C ASP A 258 9.32 19.01 4.72
N LEU A 259 8.97 18.12 5.65
CA LEU A 259 7.65 18.10 6.27
C LEU A 259 7.43 19.36 7.13
N MET A 260 8.39 19.72 7.97
CA MET A 260 8.36 20.96 8.75
C MET A 260 8.25 22.19 7.84
N SER A 261 9.08 22.26 6.79
CA SER A 261 9.03 23.38 5.84
C SER A 261 7.69 23.52 5.11
N ALA A 262 6.93 22.43 4.97
CA ALA A 262 5.63 22.45 4.32
C ALA A 262 4.47 22.77 5.28
N ILE A 263 4.67 22.66 6.61
CA ILE A 263 3.68 22.92 7.63
C ILE A 263 3.84 24.33 8.20
N CYS A 264 5.07 24.79 8.38
CA CYS A 264 5.43 26.12 8.86
C CYS A 264 5.65 27.10 7.70
#